data_e2098edb50149009da33cf972d4c8385
#
_entry.id   e2098edb50149009da33cf972d4c8385
#
_cell.length_a   1.000
_cell.length_b   1.000
_cell.length_c   1.000
_cell.angle_alpha   90.00
_cell.angle_beta   90.00
_cell.angle_gamma   90.00
#
_symmetry.space_group_name_H-M   'P 1'
#
loop_
_entity.id
_entity.type
_entity.pdbx_description
1 polymer ?
#
loop_
_entity_poly.entity_id
_entity_poly.type
_entity_poly.pdbx_seq_one_letter_code
_entity_poly.pdbx_strand_id
1 'polypeptide(L)'
;MLTGKPKVFRIKEKFKSRGIRMKIKAADIARNLNLSKATVSLVLNNKPGVSEKTRRRIFDYIEEVTGEAERQKEEKNKQELENKNIIKVLYIDNHLRFLKNFELDVCPDSLTIFEQEARRMGCIISVTYASSTKKEDVERVVREANEENVAGVILYATEMQPDQFPPFRAIQKPMVIYDNDLGNEYHCVTFGGVEGIRDCVDYLVSRGCRNIKYMANTQNIFNFQQRRAGFRAGLRKNDLPLEKESIYQLGETTSEVCEATLKYLDTHELPDAFIMENYQISIGVMRALRQKKISVPEDISLLGVDEIPDYLTGDILLTTLRMEHLERAHVAMLFLEQEMKGAISCKFKSFSTCKIIPGQTVK
;
A
#
# COMPACT_ATOMS: atom_id res chain seq x y z
N MET A 1 14.02 42.10 -16.99
CA MET A 1 14.84 41.44 -18.01
C MET A 1 14.89 39.94 -17.72
N LEU A 2 14.05 39.15 -18.38
CA LEU A 2 13.97 37.70 -18.21
C LEU A 2 14.97 37.05 -19.18
N THR A 3 16.13 36.65 -18.69
CA THR A 3 17.13 35.89 -19.46
C THR A 3 16.64 34.44 -19.59
N GLY A 4 15.95 34.15 -20.69
CA GLY A 4 15.56 32.78 -21.06
C GLY A 4 16.81 31.93 -21.30
N LYS A 5 16.99 30.85 -20.54
CA LYS A 5 18.02 29.83 -20.81
C LYS A 5 17.88 29.34 -22.26
N PRO A 6 18.97 29.21 -23.02
CA PRO A 6 18.90 28.79 -24.44
C PRO A 6 18.25 27.41 -24.58
N LYS A 7 17.49 27.23 -25.69
CA LYS A 7 16.73 25.97 -25.98
C LYS A 7 17.56 24.70 -25.84
N VAL A 8 18.86 24.76 -26.07
CA VAL A 8 19.86 23.69 -25.92
C VAL A 8 20.00 23.19 -24.45
N PHE A 9 19.89 24.09 -23.48
CA PHE A 9 20.00 23.75 -22.04
C PHE A 9 18.74 22.99 -21.59
N ARG A 10 17.56 23.39 -22.11
CA ARG A 10 16.28 22.68 -21.82
C ARG A 10 16.26 21.25 -22.36
N ILE A 11 16.86 21.00 -23.54
CA ILE A 11 16.88 19.66 -24.15
C ILE A 11 17.83 18.75 -23.36
N LYS A 12 19.03 19.18 -22.97
CA LYS A 12 19.94 18.38 -22.13
C LYS A 12 19.38 18.09 -20.72
N GLU A 13 18.71 19.05 -20.09
CA GLU A 13 18.04 18.83 -18.81
C GLU A 13 16.87 17.86 -18.97
N LYS A 14 16.07 17.95 -20.06
CA LYS A 14 14.96 17.04 -20.38
C LYS A 14 15.44 15.60 -20.60
N PHE A 15 16.60 15.39 -21.21
CA PHE A 15 17.20 14.07 -21.39
C PHE A 15 17.87 13.54 -20.12
N LYS A 16 18.48 14.39 -19.32
CA LYS A 16 19.12 14.00 -18.06
C LYS A 16 18.11 13.66 -16.97
N SER A 17 16.99 14.38 -16.90
CA SER A 17 15.90 14.15 -15.95
C SER A 17 15.07 12.90 -16.26
N ARG A 18 15.10 12.41 -17.52
CA ARG A 18 14.37 11.20 -17.93
C ARG A 18 15.24 9.94 -18.02
N GLY A 19 16.51 9.98 -17.61
CA GLY A 19 17.41 8.81 -17.64
C GLY A 19 17.67 8.24 -19.05
N ILE A 20 17.34 8.99 -20.13
CA ILE A 20 17.44 8.50 -21.51
C ILE A 20 18.89 8.64 -21.98
N ARG A 21 19.57 7.50 -22.07
CA ARG A 21 20.88 7.43 -22.74
C ARG A 21 20.68 7.56 -24.23
N MET A 22 21.24 8.64 -24.86
CA MET A 22 21.20 8.81 -26.32
C MET A 22 21.77 7.56 -27.00
N LYS A 23 20.92 6.76 -27.65
CA LYS A 23 21.35 5.60 -28.46
C LYS A 23 21.79 5.98 -29.88
N ILE A 24 21.55 7.23 -30.31
CA ILE A 24 21.88 7.70 -31.65
C ILE A 24 23.34 8.13 -31.70
N LYS A 25 24.13 7.49 -32.59
CA LYS A 25 25.54 7.82 -32.76
C LYS A 25 25.68 9.10 -33.60
N ALA A 26 26.64 9.97 -33.25
CA ALA A 26 26.94 11.20 -34.01
C ALA A 26 27.24 10.92 -35.50
N ALA A 27 27.72 9.70 -35.81
CA ALA A 27 27.95 9.26 -37.15
C ALA A 27 26.67 9.07 -37.98
N ASP A 28 25.58 8.63 -37.36
CA ASP A 28 24.29 8.39 -38.02
C ASP A 28 23.59 9.72 -38.28
N ILE A 29 23.63 10.63 -37.30
CA ILE A 29 23.15 12.03 -37.49
C ILE A 29 23.88 12.72 -38.64
N ALA A 30 25.21 12.59 -38.69
CA ALA A 30 26.04 13.15 -39.71
C ALA A 30 25.67 12.65 -41.12
N ARG A 31 25.45 11.32 -41.22
CA ARG A 31 25.07 10.66 -42.48
C ARG A 31 23.69 11.15 -42.97
N ASN A 32 22.72 11.12 -42.12
CA ASN A 32 21.32 11.41 -42.49
C ASN A 32 21.07 12.91 -42.78
N LEU A 33 21.83 13.78 -42.11
CA LEU A 33 21.75 15.22 -42.38
C LEU A 33 22.74 15.72 -43.42
N ASN A 34 23.56 14.81 -43.98
CA ASN A 34 24.64 15.16 -44.92
C ASN A 34 25.63 16.20 -44.37
N LEU A 35 26.07 15.95 -43.12
CA LEU A 35 27.00 16.80 -42.35
C LEU A 35 28.27 16.03 -41.99
N SER A 36 29.33 16.79 -41.64
CA SER A 36 30.52 16.13 -41.09
C SER A 36 30.31 15.66 -39.65
N LYS A 37 30.96 14.55 -39.25
CA LYS A 37 30.94 14.08 -37.83
C LYS A 37 31.45 15.16 -36.87
N ALA A 38 32.43 15.97 -37.32
CA ALA A 38 32.97 17.09 -36.54
C ALA A 38 31.90 18.17 -36.26
N THR A 39 31.08 18.53 -37.29
CA THR A 39 29.99 19.49 -37.15
C THR A 39 28.95 19.00 -36.14
N VAL A 40 28.54 17.75 -36.22
CA VAL A 40 27.59 17.15 -35.27
C VAL A 40 28.18 17.10 -33.85
N SER A 41 29.46 16.72 -33.72
CA SER A 41 30.14 16.69 -32.42
C SER A 41 30.24 18.09 -31.78
N LEU A 42 30.54 19.12 -32.56
CA LEU A 42 30.57 20.51 -32.08
C LEU A 42 29.21 20.95 -31.53
N VAL A 43 28.11 20.59 -32.23
CA VAL A 43 26.74 20.92 -31.81
C VAL A 43 26.36 20.14 -30.52
N LEU A 44 26.58 18.82 -30.46
CA LEU A 44 26.28 17.99 -29.32
C LEU A 44 27.05 18.40 -28.07
N ASN A 45 28.28 18.90 -28.23
CA ASN A 45 29.12 19.40 -27.15
C ASN A 45 28.99 20.91 -26.89
N ASN A 46 28.01 21.57 -27.57
CA ASN A 46 27.75 23.01 -27.45
C ASN A 46 28.96 23.90 -27.71
N LYS A 47 29.86 23.49 -28.62
CA LYS A 47 31.03 24.27 -29.01
C LYS A 47 30.68 25.28 -30.11
N PRO A 48 31.34 26.46 -30.18
CA PRO A 48 31.17 27.42 -31.24
C PRO A 48 31.69 26.88 -32.60
N GLY A 49 31.35 27.53 -33.70
CA GLY A 49 31.83 27.15 -35.05
C GLY A 49 30.77 26.49 -35.93
N VAL A 50 29.51 26.43 -35.49
CA VAL A 50 28.38 25.95 -36.32
C VAL A 50 27.25 26.96 -36.31
N SER A 51 26.67 27.24 -37.49
CA SER A 51 25.57 28.19 -37.65
C SER A 51 24.33 27.76 -36.82
N GLU A 52 23.55 28.73 -36.35
CA GLU A 52 22.30 28.49 -35.65
C GLU A 52 21.32 27.66 -36.48
N LYS A 53 21.26 27.87 -37.79
CA LYS A 53 20.43 27.08 -38.70
C LYS A 53 20.83 25.60 -38.72
N THR A 54 22.13 25.29 -38.77
CA THR A 54 22.63 23.93 -38.75
C THR A 54 22.44 23.29 -37.38
N ARG A 55 22.63 24.06 -36.33
CA ARG A 55 22.41 23.65 -34.96
C ARG A 55 20.95 23.25 -34.73
N ARG A 56 20.02 24.06 -35.17
CA ARG A 56 18.59 23.81 -35.10
C ARG A 56 18.20 22.54 -35.86
N ARG A 57 18.68 22.39 -37.10
CA ARG A 57 18.44 21.19 -37.94
C ARG A 57 18.91 19.90 -37.32
N ILE A 58 20.03 19.90 -36.59
CA ILE A 58 20.54 18.70 -35.86
C ILE A 58 19.62 18.39 -34.67
N PHE A 59 19.16 19.37 -33.92
CA PHE A 59 18.28 19.14 -32.77
C PHE A 59 16.87 18.72 -33.21
N ASP A 60 16.30 19.28 -34.23
CA ASP A 60 14.99 18.91 -34.78
C ASP A 60 15.03 17.43 -35.24
N TYR A 61 16.10 17.01 -35.94
CA TYR A 61 16.30 15.62 -36.35
C TYR A 61 16.43 14.67 -35.13
N ILE A 62 17.16 15.04 -34.09
CA ILE A 62 17.27 14.24 -32.86
C ILE A 62 15.91 14.11 -32.18
N GLU A 63 15.14 15.19 -32.12
CA GLU A 63 13.80 15.18 -31.49
C GLU A 63 12.82 14.30 -32.29
N GLU A 64 12.88 14.36 -33.63
CA GLU A 64 12.08 13.53 -34.54
C GLU A 64 12.41 12.03 -34.36
N VAL A 65 13.67 11.63 -34.45
CA VAL A 65 14.09 10.23 -34.37
C VAL A 65 13.90 9.64 -32.96
N THR A 66 14.10 10.45 -31.91
CA THR A 66 13.82 10.00 -30.54
C THR A 66 12.32 9.87 -30.29
N GLY A 67 11.52 10.80 -30.78
CA GLY A 67 10.05 10.77 -30.68
C GLY A 67 9.43 9.58 -31.44
N GLU A 68 9.97 9.24 -32.62
CA GLU A 68 9.55 8.04 -33.36
C GLU A 68 9.94 6.74 -32.64
N ALA A 69 11.16 6.67 -32.08
CA ALA A 69 11.62 5.50 -31.32
C ALA A 69 10.82 5.32 -30.02
N GLU A 70 10.42 6.41 -29.36
CA GLU A 70 9.53 6.34 -28.18
C GLU A 70 8.14 5.85 -28.59
N ARG A 71 7.53 6.36 -29.64
CA ARG A 71 6.22 5.91 -30.15
C ARG A 71 6.25 4.43 -30.56
N GLN A 72 7.25 4.01 -31.31
CA GLN A 72 7.41 2.59 -31.70
C GLN A 72 7.58 1.66 -30.47
N LYS A 73 8.26 2.14 -29.44
CA LYS A 73 8.40 1.39 -28.18
C LYS A 73 7.09 1.36 -27.41
N GLU A 74 6.34 2.46 -27.40
CA GLU A 74 5.01 2.52 -26.79
C GLU A 74 4.01 1.64 -27.53
N GLU A 75 3.99 1.67 -28.86
CA GLU A 75 3.15 0.80 -29.68
C GLU A 75 3.52 -0.69 -29.52
N LYS A 76 4.81 -1.02 -29.50
CA LYS A 76 5.28 -2.38 -29.26
C LYS A 76 4.92 -2.86 -27.85
N ASN A 77 5.12 -2.01 -26.83
CA ASN A 77 4.69 -2.32 -25.45
C ASN A 77 3.17 -2.48 -25.37
N LYS A 78 2.40 -1.66 -26.09
CA LYS A 78 0.94 -1.77 -26.13
C LYS A 78 0.49 -3.08 -26.78
N GLN A 79 1.09 -3.47 -27.92
CA GLN A 79 0.84 -4.77 -28.57
C GLN A 79 1.27 -5.96 -27.72
N GLU A 80 2.40 -5.86 -27.00
CA GLU A 80 2.82 -6.90 -26.05
C GLU A 80 1.89 -7.00 -24.83
N LEU A 81 1.28 -5.89 -24.40
CA LEU A 81 0.28 -5.86 -23.32
C LEU A 81 -1.07 -6.42 -23.77
N GLU A 82 -1.50 -6.10 -25.00
CA GLU A 82 -2.75 -6.62 -25.59
C GLU A 82 -2.74 -8.16 -25.76
N ASN A 83 -1.56 -8.78 -25.86
CA ASN A 83 -1.39 -10.22 -26.00
C ASN A 83 -1.08 -10.95 -24.67
N LYS A 84 -1.00 -10.26 -23.53
CA LYS A 84 -0.73 -10.89 -22.23
C LYS A 84 -1.99 -10.96 -21.39
N ASN A 85 -2.14 -12.08 -20.71
CA ASN A 85 -3.16 -12.21 -19.68
C ASN A 85 -2.88 -11.24 -18.51
N ILE A 86 -3.91 -10.55 -18.08
CA ILE A 86 -3.84 -9.54 -17.01
C ILE A 86 -4.46 -10.11 -15.73
N ILE A 87 -3.78 -9.95 -14.60
CA ILE A 87 -4.40 -10.05 -13.29
C ILE A 87 -4.64 -8.61 -12.80
N LYS A 88 -5.90 -8.26 -12.59
CA LYS A 88 -6.26 -6.96 -12.04
C LYS A 88 -6.21 -6.97 -10.54
N VAL A 89 -5.50 -6.01 -9.94
CA VAL A 89 -5.55 -5.70 -8.51
C VAL A 89 -6.40 -4.46 -8.34
N LEU A 90 -7.59 -4.63 -7.81
CA LEU A 90 -8.56 -3.57 -7.58
C LEU A 90 -8.46 -3.09 -6.14
N TYR A 91 -7.82 -1.94 -5.91
CA TYR A 91 -7.82 -1.27 -4.62
C TYR A 91 -9.10 -0.45 -4.47
N ILE A 92 -10.00 -0.95 -3.61
CA ILE A 92 -11.30 -0.31 -3.40
C ILE A 92 -11.36 0.25 -1.99
N ASP A 93 -11.61 1.54 -1.90
CA ASP A 93 -11.74 2.25 -0.62
C ASP A 93 -13.03 3.07 -0.51
N ASN A 94 -13.33 3.53 0.70
CA ASN A 94 -14.43 4.44 0.96
C ASN A 94 -14.04 5.92 0.75
N HIS A 95 -12.78 6.28 1.04
CA HIS A 95 -12.35 7.68 1.10
C HIS A 95 -10.91 7.93 0.62
N LEU A 96 -10.21 6.95 0.03
CA LEU A 96 -8.80 7.01 -0.37
C LEU A 96 -7.82 7.34 0.80
N ARG A 97 -8.23 7.17 2.06
CA ARG A 97 -7.46 7.61 3.21
C ARG A 97 -6.32 6.66 3.56
N PHE A 98 -6.56 5.34 3.56
CA PHE A 98 -5.50 4.36 3.79
C PHE A 98 -4.47 4.34 2.66
N LEU A 99 -4.91 4.48 1.42
CA LEU A 99 -4.04 4.49 0.25
C LEU A 99 -3.21 5.78 0.10
N LYS A 100 -3.62 6.89 0.72
CA LYS A 100 -2.84 8.14 0.75
C LYS A 100 -1.72 8.15 1.79
N ASN A 101 -1.78 7.27 2.78
CA ASN A 101 -0.78 7.19 3.86
C ASN A 101 0.37 6.22 3.56
N PHE A 102 0.59 5.84 2.30
CA PHE A 102 1.79 5.12 1.84
C PHE A 102 3.11 5.91 2.03
N GLU A 103 3.05 7.12 2.58
CA GLU A 103 4.26 7.89 2.92
C GLU A 103 5.08 7.28 4.05
N LEU A 104 4.52 6.31 4.77
CA LEU A 104 5.22 5.56 5.80
C LEU A 104 5.40 4.12 5.28
N ASP A 105 6.63 3.63 5.20
CA ASP A 105 7.00 2.24 4.90
C ASP A 105 6.48 1.25 5.97
N VAL A 106 5.23 1.44 6.41
CA VAL A 106 4.63 0.67 7.52
C VAL A 106 3.94 -0.61 7.04
N CYS A 107 3.56 -0.68 5.76
CA CYS A 107 2.96 -1.88 5.19
C CYS A 107 3.89 -2.51 4.15
N PRO A 108 4.30 -3.77 4.34
CA PRO A 108 5.02 -4.51 3.32
C PRO A 108 4.26 -4.50 2.00
N ASP A 109 5.00 -4.34 0.91
CA ASP A 109 4.46 -4.22 -0.43
C ASP A 109 3.91 -5.56 -0.95
N SER A 110 2.66 -5.87 -0.62
CA SER A 110 1.94 -7.05 -1.17
C SER A 110 1.91 -7.03 -2.70
N LEU A 111 2.02 -5.85 -3.31
CA LEU A 111 2.02 -5.68 -4.77
C LEU A 111 3.26 -6.30 -5.41
N THR A 112 4.41 -6.25 -4.73
CA THR A 112 5.63 -6.94 -5.18
C THR A 112 5.40 -8.44 -5.30
N ILE A 113 4.72 -9.04 -4.33
CA ILE A 113 4.39 -10.48 -4.37
C ILE A 113 3.35 -10.77 -5.46
N PHE A 114 2.31 -9.96 -5.59
CA PHE A 114 1.34 -10.12 -6.68
C PHE A 114 2.03 -10.07 -8.06
N GLU A 115 2.97 -9.16 -8.25
CA GLU A 115 3.73 -9.03 -9.51
C GLU A 115 4.61 -10.26 -9.77
N GLN A 116 5.35 -10.73 -8.77
CA GLN A 116 6.21 -11.91 -8.88
C GLN A 116 5.40 -13.16 -9.23
N GLU A 117 4.29 -13.40 -8.54
CA GLU A 117 3.43 -14.56 -8.77
C GLU A 117 2.69 -14.48 -10.11
N ALA A 118 2.20 -13.29 -10.50
CA ALA A 118 1.60 -13.09 -11.81
C ALA A 118 2.60 -13.39 -12.95
N ARG A 119 3.83 -12.92 -12.82
CA ARG A 119 4.90 -13.21 -13.76
C ARG A 119 5.21 -14.71 -13.86
N ARG A 120 5.22 -15.42 -12.72
CA ARG A 120 5.37 -16.89 -12.70
C ARG A 120 4.25 -17.60 -13.47
N MET A 121 3.03 -17.05 -13.43
CA MET A 121 1.87 -17.54 -14.19
C MET A 121 1.83 -17.08 -15.66
N GLY A 122 2.84 -16.33 -16.14
CA GLY A 122 2.84 -15.74 -17.48
C GLY A 122 1.89 -14.57 -17.66
N CYS A 123 1.42 -13.97 -16.57
CA CYS A 123 0.52 -12.81 -16.52
C CYS A 123 1.29 -11.52 -16.18
N ILE A 124 0.62 -10.40 -16.35
CA ILE A 124 1.06 -9.09 -15.83
C ILE A 124 0.04 -8.56 -14.83
N ILE A 125 0.51 -7.70 -13.92
CA ILE A 125 -0.37 -6.99 -12.99
C ILE A 125 -0.84 -5.66 -13.59
N SER A 126 -2.12 -5.39 -13.48
CA SER A 126 -2.73 -4.07 -13.69
C SER A 126 -3.39 -3.61 -12.42
N VAL A 127 -2.96 -2.46 -11.89
CA VAL A 127 -3.50 -1.90 -10.64
C VAL A 127 -4.50 -0.80 -10.98
N THR A 128 -5.68 -0.87 -10.36
CA THR A 128 -6.73 0.13 -10.49
C THR A 128 -7.21 0.55 -9.11
N TYR A 129 -7.28 1.87 -8.88
CA TYR A 129 -7.84 2.47 -7.67
C TYR A 129 -9.23 2.99 -7.95
N ALA A 130 -10.17 2.73 -7.06
CA ALA A 130 -11.54 3.21 -7.18
C ALA A 130 -12.20 3.37 -5.80
N SER A 131 -13.19 4.27 -5.74
CA SER A 131 -13.99 4.44 -4.53
C SER A 131 -15.27 3.62 -4.60
N SER A 132 -15.54 2.82 -3.56
CA SER A 132 -16.79 2.06 -3.42
C SER A 132 -18.02 2.95 -3.28
N THR A 133 -17.84 4.21 -2.91
CA THR A 133 -18.93 5.20 -2.74
C THR A 133 -19.30 5.93 -4.03
N LYS A 134 -18.46 5.81 -5.09
CA LYS A 134 -18.69 6.46 -6.38
C LYS A 134 -19.20 5.43 -7.40
N LYS A 135 -20.46 5.53 -7.76
CA LYS A 135 -21.10 4.60 -8.72
C LYS A 135 -20.33 4.47 -10.04
N GLU A 136 -19.88 5.59 -10.58
CA GLU A 136 -19.12 5.64 -11.84
C GLU A 136 -17.78 4.89 -11.76
N ASP A 137 -17.09 4.99 -10.61
CA ASP A 137 -15.85 4.27 -10.35
C ASP A 137 -16.11 2.75 -10.27
N VAL A 138 -17.18 2.35 -9.57
CA VAL A 138 -17.57 0.94 -9.44
C VAL A 138 -17.94 0.36 -10.80
N GLU A 139 -18.79 1.04 -11.58
CA GLU A 139 -19.19 0.61 -12.93
C GLU A 139 -17.96 0.51 -13.85
N ARG A 140 -17.03 1.43 -13.77
CA ARG A 140 -15.79 1.43 -14.54
C ARG A 140 -14.94 0.21 -14.21
N VAL A 141 -14.64 -0.03 -12.94
CA VAL A 141 -13.74 -1.13 -12.54
C VAL A 141 -14.37 -2.51 -12.81
N VAL A 142 -15.68 -2.65 -12.65
CA VAL A 142 -16.40 -3.90 -12.99
C VAL A 142 -16.32 -4.17 -14.50
N ARG A 143 -16.52 -3.16 -15.34
CA ARG A 143 -16.38 -3.29 -16.80
C ARG A 143 -14.95 -3.67 -17.19
N GLU A 144 -13.95 -2.96 -16.66
CA GLU A 144 -12.53 -3.23 -16.91
C GLU A 144 -12.11 -4.62 -16.42
N ALA A 145 -12.65 -5.10 -15.31
CA ALA A 145 -12.38 -6.44 -14.78
C ALA A 145 -12.93 -7.55 -15.68
N ASN A 146 -13.95 -7.27 -16.49
CA ASN A 146 -14.55 -8.23 -17.42
C ASN A 146 -13.94 -8.20 -18.83
N GLU A 147 -12.93 -7.38 -19.10
CA GLU A 147 -12.24 -7.35 -20.38
C GLU A 147 -11.67 -8.74 -20.76
N GLU A 148 -11.60 -9.04 -22.06
CA GLU A 148 -11.25 -10.37 -22.56
C GLU A 148 -9.87 -10.85 -22.07
N ASN A 149 -8.89 -9.94 -22.05
CA ASN A 149 -7.51 -10.22 -21.65
C ASN A 149 -7.31 -10.26 -20.11
N VAL A 150 -8.36 -10.03 -19.30
CA VAL A 150 -8.30 -10.21 -17.85
C VAL A 150 -8.51 -11.68 -17.51
N ALA A 151 -7.49 -12.28 -16.90
CA ALA A 151 -7.49 -13.68 -16.48
C ALA A 151 -8.04 -13.88 -15.07
N GLY A 152 -7.85 -12.89 -14.18
CA GLY A 152 -8.29 -12.97 -12.79
C GLY A 152 -8.21 -11.63 -12.08
N VAL A 153 -8.79 -11.58 -10.88
CA VAL A 153 -8.95 -10.35 -10.08
C VAL A 153 -8.55 -10.60 -8.62
N ILE A 154 -7.73 -9.74 -8.06
CA ILE A 154 -7.54 -9.56 -6.62
C ILE A 154 -8.34 -8.33 -6.21
N LEU A 155 -9.41 -8.51 -5.45
CA LEU A 155 -10.19 -7.42 -4.88
C LEU A 155 -9.61 -7.04 -3.52
N TYR A 156 -8.80 -5.99 -3.48
CA TYR A 156 -8.21 -5.45 -2.25
C TYR A 156 -9.26 -4.55 -1.57
N ALA A 157 -9.92 -5.08 -0.54
CA ALA A 157 -11.19 -4.56 -0.04
C ALA A 157 -11.15 -4.16 1.44
N THR A 158 -9.99 -3.70 1.97
CA THR A 158 -9.76 -3.38 3.39
C THR A 158 -10.85 -2.51 4.01
N GLU A 159 -11.27 -1.45 3.31
CA GLU A 159 -12.26 -0.49 3.80
C GLU A 159 -13.70 -0.79 3.35
N MET A 160 -13.89 -1.75 2.44
CA MET A 160 -15.21 -2.04 1.86
C MET A 160 -16.17 -2.60 2.90
N GLN A 161 -17.36 -2.02 2.96
CA GLN A 161 -18.44 -2.55 3.79
C GLN A 161 -19.26 -3.60 3.00
N PRO A 162 -19.93 -4.56 3.69
CA PRO A 162 -20.69 -5.61 3.03
C PRO A 162 -21.80 -5.11 2.09
N ASP A 163 -22.42 -3.96 2.39
CA ASP A 163 -23.46 -3.32 1.58
C ASP A 163 -22.92 -2.66 0.29
N GLN A 164 -21.62 -2.42 0.22
CA GLN A 164 -20.95 -1.87 -0.96
C GLN A 164 -20.49 -2.95 -1.95
N PHE A 165 -20.45 -4.21 -1.53
CA PHE A 165 -19.94 -5.32 -2.33
C PHE A 165 -20.86 -5.80 -3.47
N PRO A 166 -22.22 -5.76 -3.39
CA PRO A 166 -23.11 -6.36 -4.39
C PRO A 166 -22.80 -6.02 -5.85
N PRO A 167 -22.42 -4.79 -6.23
CA PRO A 167 -22.07 -4.47 -7.62
C PRO A 167 -20.87 -5.25 -8.17
N PHE A 168 -19.92 -5.63 -7.33
CA PHE A 168 -18.70 -6.36 -7.72
C PHE A 168 -19.00 -7.83 -8.07
N ARG A 169 -20.16 -8.37 -7.70
CA ARG A 169 -20.63 -9.69 -8.14
C ARG A 169 -20.86 -9.79 -9.64
N ALA A 170 -20.93 -8.66 -10.34
CA ALA A 170 -20.98 -8.61 -11.80
C ALA A 170 -19.63 -8.91 -12.47
N ILE A 171 -18.54 -9.03 -11.71
CA ILE A 171 -17.25 -9.52 -12.20
C ILE A 171 -17.37 -11.03 -12.44
N GLN A 172 -17.23 -11.45 -13.71
CA GLN A 172 -17.36 -12.85 -14.14
C GLN A 172 -16.03 -13.61 -14.19
N LYS A 173 -14.94 -12.95 -13.82
CA LYS A 173 -13.59 -13.53 -13.79
C LYS A 173 -13.30 -14.20 -12.46
N PRO A 174 -12.42 -15.20 -12.40
CA PRO A 174 -11.88 -15.69 -11.14
C PRO A 174 -11.47 -14.55 -10.23
N MET A 175 -11.97 -14.53 -8.98
CA MET A 175 -11.73 -13.42 -8.06
C MET A 175 -11.44 -13.92 -6.66
N VAL A 176 -10.43 -13.33 -6.02
CA VAL A 176 -10.08 -13.51 -4.61
C VAL A 176 -10.26 -12.19 -3.87
N ILE A 177 -10.98 -12.23 -2.75
CA ILE A 177 -11.11 -11.08 -1.85
C ILE A 177 -9.90 -11.04 -0.93
N TYR A 178 -9.22 -9.92 -0.92
CA TYR A 178 -8.04 -9.70 -0.12
C TYR A 178 -8.32 -8.67 0.97
N ASP A 179 -7.91 -9.01 2.20
CA ASP A 179 -7.99 -8.17 3.39
C ASP A 179 -9.41 -7.88 3.91
N ASN A 180 -10.39 -8.69 3.51
CA ASN A 180 -11.79 -8.63 3.96
C ASN A 180 -12.48 -10.00 3.81
N ASP A 181 -13.66 -10.15 4.40
CA ASP A 181 -14.58 -11.28 4.19
C ASP A 181 -15.95 -10.74 3.78
N LEU A 182 -16.25 -10.79 2.49
CA LEU A 182 -17.46 -10.22 1.89
C LEU A 182 -18.47 -11.27 1.41
N GLY A 183 -18.34 -12.52 1.83
CA GLY A 183 -19.29 -13.57 1.51
C GLY A 183 -18.65 -14.94 1.24
N ASN A 184 -19.49 -15.96 1.11
CA ASN A 184 -19.05 -17.35 0.95
C ASN A 184 -18.83 -17.77 -0.51
N GLU A 185 -19.11 -16.88 -1.46
CA GLU A 185 -19.02 -17.14 -2.90
C GLU A 185 -17.60 -16.97 -3.45
N TYR A 186 -16.67 -16.46 -2.64
CA TYR A 186 -15.31 -16.14 -3.04
C TYR A 186 -14.30 -16.69 -2.04
N HIS A 187 -13.09 -16.98 -2.52
CA HIS A 187 -11.95 -17.13 -1.59
C HIS A 187 -11.69 -15.79 -0.92
N CYS A 188 -11.38 -15.83 0.36
CA CYS A 188 -10.86 -14.67 1.04
C CYS A 188 -9.55 -14.95 1.78
N VAL A 189 -8.70 -13.95 1.85
CA VAL A 189 -7.41 -14.01 2.56
C VAL A 189 -7.27 -12.79 3.43
N THR A 190 -7.21 -13.00 4.74
CA THR A 190 -7.13 -11.93 5.73
C THR A 190 -6.27 -12.34 6.94
N PHE A 191 -6.28 -11.58 8.00
CA PHE A 191 -5.54 -11.88 9.23
C PHE A 191 -6.38 -12.62 10.25
N GLY A 192 -5.73 -13.41 11.11
CA GLY A 192 -6.30 -13.95 12.35
C GLY A 192 -6.38 -12.87 13.44
N GLY A 193 -7.16 -11.81 13.17
CA GLY A 193 -7.25 -10.66 14.08
C GLY A 193 -7.85 -10.99 15.43
N VAL A 194 -8.78 -11.94 15.50
CA VAL A 194 -9.40 -12.39 16.76
C VAL A 194 -8.37 -13.09 17.64
N GLU A 195 -7.69 -14.10 17.08
CA GLU A 195 -6.67 -14.88 17.79
C GLU A 195 -5.48 -13.99 18.17
N GLY A 196 -4.98 -13.20 17.24
CA GLY A 196 -3.82 -12.34 17.48
C GLY A 196 -4.02 -11.36 18.63
N ILE A 197 -5.17 -10.66 18.67
CA ILE A 197 -5.44 -9.71 19.76
C ILE A 197 -5.78 -10.42 21.06
N ARG A 198 -6.44 -11.58 21.04
CA ARG A 198 -6.61 -12.40 22.23
C ARG A 198 -5.26 -12.76 22.83
N ASP A 199 -4.30 -13.19 22.02
CA ASP A 199 -2.96 -13.53 22.44
C ASP A 199 -2.19 -12.30 22.97
N CYS A 200 -2.47 -11.09 22.47
CA CYS A 200 -1.94 -9.84 23.05
C CYS A 200 -2.44 -9.61 24.48
N VAL A 201 -3.72 -9.87 24.75
CA VAL A 201 -4.26 -9.78 26.11
C VAL A 201 -3.60 -10.83 27.01
N ASP A 202 -3.50 -12.10 26.56
CA ASP A 202 -2.83 -13.16 27.30
C ASP A 202 -1.38 -12.77 27.63
N TYR A 203 -0.66 -12.18 26.67
CA TYR A 203 0.71 -11.73 26.86
C TYR A 203 0.80 -10.65 27.93
N LEU A 204 -0.03 -9.60 27.88
CA LEU A 204 -0.05 -8.55 28.88
C LEU A 204 -0.42 -9.06 30.28
N VAL A 205 -1.40 -9.97 30.35
CA VAL A 205 -1.77 -10.63 31.62
C VAL A 205 -0.62 -11.44 32.20
N SER A 206 0.14 -12.15 31.38
CA SER A 206 1.34 -12.87 31.80
C SER A 206 2.44 -11.96 32.34
N ARG A 207 2.42 -10.69 31.98
CA ARG A 207 3.31 -9.62 32.46
C ARG A 207 2.75 -8.84 33.66
N GLY A 208 1.65 -9.31 34.24
CA GLY A 208 1.04 -8.75 35.44
C GLY A 208 0.01 -7.66 35.21
N CYS A 209 -0.28 -7.28 33.96
CA CYS A 209 -1.32 -6.29 33.66
C CYS A 209 -2.73 -6.83 33.95
N ARG A 210 -3.58 -6.06 34.60
CA ARG A 210 -4.97 -6.41 34.91
C ARG A 210 -5.96 -5.38 34.39
N ASN A 211 -5.62 -4.10 34.43
CA ASN A 211 -6.40 -3.02 33.85
C ASN A 211 -5.85 -2.71 32.45
N ILE A 212 -6.45 -3.33 31.42
CA ILE A 212 -6.02 -3.21 30.03
C ILE A 212 -7.10 -2.44 29.27
N LYS A 213 -6.73 -1.37 28.56
CA LYS A 213 -7.64 -0.62 27.70
C LYS A 213 -7.23 -0.76 26.22
N TYR A 214 -8.22 -0.82 25.35
CA TYR A 214 -8.04 -0.93 23.92
C TYR A 214 -8.26 0.45 23.26
N MET A 215 -7.23 0.99 22.65
CA MET A 215 -7.25 2.28 21.99
C MET A 215 -7.59 2.07 20.51
N ALA A 216 -8.80 2.46 20.13
CA ALA A 216 -9.42 2.11 18.87
C ALA A 216 -9.47 3.27 17.88
N ASN A 217 -9.42 2.95 16.59
CA ASN A 217 -9.78 3.85 15.50
C ASN A 217 -11.32 4.06 15.47
N THR A 218 -11.79 5.18 14.91
CA THR A 218 -13.23 5.42 14.75
C THR A 218 -13.86 4.67 13.59
N GLN A 219 -13.06 4.20 12.64
CA GLN A 219 -13.55 3.41 11.52
C GLN A 219 -14.04 2.03 11.95
N ASN A 220 -15.05 1.53 11.24
CA ASN A 220 -15.66 0.22 11.50
C ASN A 220 -15.42 -0.74 10.34
N ILE A 221 -14.16 -0.99 9.99
CA ILE A 221 -13.77 -1.95 8.96
C ILE A 221 -13.67 -3.36 9.53
N PHE A 222 -13.75 -4.38 8.65
CA PHE A 222 -13.71 -5.79 9.02
C PHE A 222 -12.55 -6.14 9.96
N ASN A 223 -11.33 -5.75 9.61
CA ASN A 223 -10.14 -6.07 10.41
C ASN A 223 -10.21 -5.47 11.82
N PHE A 224 -10.73 -4.25 11.99
CA PHE A 224 -10.89 -3.64 13.31
C PHE A 224 -11.99 -4.33 14.13
N GLN A 225 -13.08 -4.76 13.47
CA GLN A 225 -14.11 -5.56 14.15
C GLN A 225 -13.54 -6.87 14.69
N GLN A 226 -12.70 -7.58 13.90
CA GLN A 226 -12.02 -8.81 14.32
C GLN A 226 -11.07 -8.55 15.50
N ARG A 227 -10.26 -7.49 15.44
CA ARG A 227 -9.35 -7.10 16.53
C ARG A 227 -10.11 -6.80 17.83
N ARG A 228 -11.19 -6.02 17.75
CA ARG A 228 -12.05 -5.69 18.92
C ARG A 228 -12.75 -6.93 19.48
N ALA A 229 -13.17 -7.86 18.62
CA ALA A 229 -13.71 -9.15 19.07
C ALA A 229 -12.66 -9.99 19.81
N GLY A 230 -11.42 -10.00 19.29
CA GLY A 230 -10.27 -10.64 19.94
C GLY A 230 -9.97 -10.07 21.32
N PHE A 231 -9.99 -8.74 21.46
CA PHE A 231 -9.80 -8.07 22.75
C PHE A 231 -10.87 -8.49 23.78
N ARG A 232 -12.14 -8.47 23.38
CA ARG A 232 -13.23 -8.93 24.26
C ARG A 232 -13.09 -10.41 24.64
N ALA A 233 -12.66 -11.24 23.69
CA ALA A 233 -12.42 -12.66 23.95
C ALA A 233 -11.25 -12.87 24.91
N GLY A 234 -10.17 -12.09 24.76
CA GLY A 234 -9.01 -12.11 25.65
C GLY A 234 -9.34 -11.70 27.08
N LEU A 235 -10.10 -10.60 27.26
CA LEU A 235 -10.53 -10.20 28.60
C LEU A 235 -11.37 -11.30 29.28
N ARG A 236 -12.36 -11.87 28.57
CA ARG A 236 -13.20 -12.97 29.10
C ARG A 236 -12.38 -14.20 29.47
N LYS A 237 -11.42 -14.59 28.62
CA LYS A 237 -10.56 -15.74 28.87
C LYS A 237 -9.73 -15.60 30.14
N ASN A 238 -9.35 -14.37 30.49
CA ASN A 238 -8.51 -14.06 31.65
C ASN A 238 -9.31 -13.54 32.86
N ASP A 239 -10.63 -13.69 32.86
CA ASP A 239 -11.54 -13.24 33.92
C ASP A 239 -11.38 -11.73 34.25
N LEU A 240 -11.04 -10.92 33.23
CA LEU A 240 -10.93 -9.47 33.36
C LEU A 240 -12.27 -8.78 33.02
N PRO A 241 -12.59 -7.68 33.70
CA PRO A 241 -13.84 -6.96 33.46
C PRO A 241 -13.91 -6.39 32.06
N LEU A 242 -15.05 -6.58 31.41
CA LEU A 242 -15.38 -5.94 30.14
C LEU A 242 -16.39 -4.82 30.36
N GLU A 243 -15.91 -3.61 30.52
CA GLU A 243 -16.70 -2.40 30.68
C GLU A 243 -16.93 -1.69 29.34
N LYS A 244 -17.88 -0.75 29.30
CA LYS A 244 -18.11 0.07 28.12
C LYS A 244 -16.84 0.84 27.69
N GLU A 245 -16.06 1.28 28.66
CA GLU A 245 -14.84 2.08 28.49
C GLU A 245 -13.58 1.21 28.34
N SER A 246 -13.71 -0.12 28.26
CA SER A 246 -12.57 -1.00 27.95
C SER A 246 -12.06 -0.77 26.53
N ILE A 247 -12.89 -0.27 25.60
CA ILE A 247 -12.53 0.12 24.24
C ILE A 247 -12.83 1.61 24.06
N TYR A 248 -11.79 2.40 23.85
CA TYR A 248 -11.89 3.86 23.71
C TYR A 248 -11.54 4.28 22.28
N GLN A 249 -12.48 4.97 21.61
CA GLN A 249 -12.30 5.47 20.25
C GLN A 249 -11.59 6.82 20.26
N LEU A 250 -10.49 6.95 19.50
CA LEU A 250 -9.62 8.11 19.50
C LEU A 250 -9.76 9.00 18.26
N GLY A 251 -9.80 8.41 17.06
CA GLY A 251 -9.80 9.11 15.79
C GLY A 251 -9.20 8.29 14.68
N GLU A 252 -8.99 8.90 13.52
CA GLU A 252 -8.45 8.25 12.31
C GLU A 252 -7.02 8.69 11.98
N THR A 253 -6.69 9.93 12.29
CA THR A 253 -5.36 10.50 12.03
C THR A 253 -4.51 10.56 13.30
N THR A 254 -3.19 10.51 13.12
CA THR A 254 -2.23 10.61 14.24
C THR A 254 -2.46 11.86 15.11
N SER A 255 -2.87 12.98 14.51
CA SER A 255 -3.15 14.22 15.26
C SER A 255 -4.41 14.11 16.10
N GLU A 256 -5.53 13.65 15.51
CA GLU A 256 -6.78 13.40 16.24
C GLU A 256 -6.56 12.42 17.40
N VAL A 257 -5.83 11.33 17.14
CA VAL A 257 -5.47 10.32 18.14
C VAL A 257 -4.69 10.95 19.29
N CYS A 258 -3.69 11.78 18.99
CA CYS A 258 -2.89 12.45 20.02
C CYS A 258 -3.77 13.36 20.89
N GLU A 259 -4.61 14.19 20.29
CA GLU A 259 -5.52 15.09 21.01
C GLU A 259 -6.54 14.33 21.88
N ALA A 260 -7.15 13.28 21.32
CA ALA A 260 -8.09 12.44 22.05
C ALA A 260 -7.42 11.68 23.20
N THR A 261 -6.19 11.21 23.01
CA THR A 261 -5.40 10.56 24.06
C THR A 261 -5.04 11.53 25.19
N LEU A 262 -4.63 12.76 24.86
CA LEU A 262 -4.38 13.79 25.89
C LEU A 262 -5.62 14.04 26.73
N LYS A 263 -6.79 14.16 26.10
CA LYS A 263 -8.08 14.31 26.80
C LYS A 263 -8.41 13.10 27.66
N TYR A 264 -8.16 11.88 27.18
CA TYR A 264 -8.34 10.65 27.95
C TYR A 264 -7.48 10.68 29.22
N LEU A 265 -6.19 11.03 29.11
CA LEU A 265 -5.24 11.09 30.21
C LEU A 265 -5.57 12.18 31.25
N ASP A 266 -6.33 13.21 30.87
CA ASP A 266 -6.79 14.26 31.79
C ASP A 266 -8.05 13.86 32.57
N THR A 267 -8.79 12.85 32.12
CA THR A 267 -10.12 12.51 32.65
C THR A 267 -10.22 11.09 33.20
N HIS A 268 -9.23 10.25 33.00
CA HIS A 268 -9.22 8.83 33.44
C HIS A 268 -7.92 8.51 34.18
N GLU A 269 -8.00 7.56 35.06
CA GLU A 269 -6.81 6.95 35.68
C GLU A 269 -6.01 6.18 34.63
N LEU A 270 -4.68 6.17 34.81
CA LEU A 270 -3.78 5.46 33.93
C LEU A 270 -3.96 3.94 34.12
N PRO A 271 -4.26 3.16 33.05
CA PRO A 271 -4.34 1.73 33.17
C PRO A 271 -2.94 1.07 33.18
N ASP A 272 -2.89 -0.23 33.43
CA ASP A 272 -1.63 -0.98 33.37
C ASP A 272 -1.08 -1.06 31.95
N ALA A 273 -1.97 -1.15 30.95
CA ALA A 273 -1.55 -1.27 29.55
C ALA A 273 -2.57 -0.70 28.56
N PHE A 274 -2.06 -0.22 27.41
CA PHE A 274 -2.82 0.01 26.20
C PHE A 274 -2.50 -1.04 25.14
N ILE A 275 -3.55 -1.58 24.49
CA ILE A 275 -3.47 -2.23 23.18
C ILE A 275 -3.92 -1.23 22.13
N MET A 276 -3.08 -0.96 21.14
CA MET A 276 -3.29 0.07 20.11
C MET A 276 -3.67 -0.58 18.79
N GLU A 277 -4.85 -0.23 18.24
CA GLU A 277 -5.52 -0.96 17.15
C GLU A 277 -4.74 -1.01 15.82
N ASN A 278 -3.98 0.04 15.51
CA ASN A 278 -3.15 0.13 14.30
C ASN A 278 -1.99 1.13 14.51
N TYR A 279 -1.17 1.31 13.49
CA TYR A 279 0.01 2.18 13.56
C TYR A 279 -0.33 3.66 13.83
N GLN A 280 -1.43 4.22 13.26
CA GLN A 280 -1.84 5.60 13.53
C GLN A 280 -2.18 5.81 15.01
N ILE A 281 -2.91 4.85 15.59
CA ILE A 281 -3.23 4.85 17.02
C ILE A 281 -1.94 4.76 17.84
N SER A 282 -1.01 3.87 17.48
CA SER A 282 0.26 3.72 18.21
C SER A 282 1.07 5.01 18.21
N ILE A 283 1.26 5.64 17.05
CA ILE A 283 2.03 6.89 16.93
C ILE A 283 1.37 8.03 17.73
N GLY A 284 0.06 8.19 17.60
CA GLY A 284 -0.68 9.25 18.29
C GLY A 284 -0.67 9.09 19.81
N VAL A 285 -0.88 7.86 20.32
CA VAL A 285 -0.83 7.54 21.75
C VAL A 285 0.57 7.78 22.31
N MET A 286 1.62 7.26 21.67
CA MET A 286 3.01 7.46 22.12
C MET A 286 3.38 8.95 22.15
N ARG A 287 2.92 9.73 21.18
CA ARG A 287 3.11 11.19 21.14
C ARG A 287 2.45 11.88 22.31
N ALA A 288 1.22 11.50 22.67
CA ALA A 288 0.48 12.05 23.80
C ALA A 288 1.15 11.72 25.15
N LEU A 289 1.55 10.45 25.36
CA LEU A 289 2.26 10.02 26.57
C LEU A 289 3.56 10.80 26.78
N ARG A 290 4.32 11.01 25.69
CA ARG A 290 5.56 11.82 25.72
C ARG A 290 5.26 13.27 26.13
N GLN A 291 4.20 13.89 25.61
CA GLN A 291 3.80 15.26 26.00
C GLN A 291 3.44 15.35 27.49
N LYS A 292 2.81 14.31 28.03
CA LYS A 292 2.47 14.19 29.46
C LYS A 292 3.63 13.74 30.34
N LYS A 293 4.80 13.40 29.74
CA LYS A 293 5.98 12.87 30.45
C LYS A 293 5.67 11.57 31.22
N ILE A 294 4.77 10.75 30.66
CA ILE A 294 4.47 9.41 31.18
C ILE A 294 5.51 8.45 30.65
N SER A 295 6.16 7.71 31.52
CA SER A 295 7.22 6.78 31.19
C SER A 295 6.69 5.44 30.69
N VAL A 296 7.29 4.93 29.62
CA VAL A 296 6.99 3.63 29.02
C VAL A 296 8.27 2.78 29.08
N PRO A 297 8.27 1.60 29.67
CA PRO A 297 7.12 0.86 30.23
C PRO A 297 6.81 1.13 31.71
N GLU A 298 7.54 2.02 32.42
CA GLU A 298 7.53 2.15 33.89
C GLU A 298 6.16 2.53 34.43
N ASP A 299 5.47 3.47 33.82
CA ASP A 299 4.13 3.92 34.24
C ASP A 299 3.04 3.10 33.54
N ILE A 300 3.22 2.79 32.26
CA ILE A 300 2.25 2.07 31.43
C ILE A 300 2.92 1.16 30.41
N SER A 301 2.40 -0.04 30.21
CA SER A 301 2.80 -0.93 29.11
C SER A 301 2.05 -0.59 27.82
N LEU A 302 2.76 -0.70 26.67
CA LEU A 302 2.17 -0.48 25.35
C LEU A 302 2.37 -1.68 24.45
N LEU A 303 1.29 -2.12 23.78
CA LEU A 303 1.34 -3.15 22.75
C LEU A 303 0.62 -2.62 21.49
N GLY A 304 1.36 -2.49 20.40
CA GLY A 304 0.84 -2.01 19.12
C GLY A 304 0.41 -3.16 18.20
N VAL A 305 -0.30 -2.81 17.15
CA VAL A 305 -0.55 -3.66 15.99
C VAL A 305 0.14 -3.02 14.80
N ASP A 306 0.77 -3.83 13.98
CA ASP A 306 1.68 -3.48 12.90
C ASP A 306 3.06 -2.99 13.40
N GLU A 307 4.08 -3.19 12.60
CA GLU A 307 5.44 -2.70 12.88
C GLU A 307 5.54 -1.22 12.50
N ILE A 308 6.18 -0.46 13.34
CA ILE A 308 6.39 0.98 13.14
C ILE A 308 7.90 1.23 13.12
N PRO A 309 8.43 1.99 12.15
CA PRO A 309 9.83 2.38 12.12
C PRO A 309 10.25 3.13 13.39
N ASP A 310 11.44 2.83 13.91
CA ASP A 310 11.96 3.34 15.18
C ASP A 310 11.99 4.87 15.25
N TYR A 311 12.27 5.55 14.13
CA TYR A 311 12.29 7.00 14.06
C TYR A 311 10.91 7.66 14.33
N LEU A 312 9.82 6.91 14.21
CA LEU A 312 8.46 7.39 14.53
C LEU A 312 8.09 7.14 16.00
N THR A 313 8.73 6.17 16.64
CA THR A 313 8.49 5.81 18.04
C THR A 313 9.43 6.55 19.01
N GLY A 314 10.45 7.27 18.48
CA GLY A 314 11.40 8.03 19.27
C GLY A 314 12.44 7.14 19.97
N ASP A 315 13.02 6.25 19.20
CA ASP A 315 14.11 5.32 19.59
C ASP A 315 13.70 4.26 20.64
N ILE A 316 12.40 4.09 20.89
CA ILE A 316 11.89 3.01 21.73
C ILE A 316 11.27 1.91 20.83
N LEU A 317 11.74 0.68 20.98
CA LEU A 317 11.23 -0.46 20.24
C LEU A 317 9.86 -0.88 20.78
N LEU A 318 8.81 -0.67 20.00
CA LEU A 318 7.44 -1.03 20.37
C LEU A 318 7.26 -2.55 20.41
N THR A 319 6.71 -3.07 21.50
CA THR A 319 6.16 -4.43 21.51
C THR A 319 4.94 -4.46 20.59
N THR A 320 4.93 -5.33 19.59
CA THR A 320 3.90 -5.27 18.53
C THR A 320 3.37 -6.66 18.14
N LEU A 321 2.12 -6.69 17.69
CA LEU A 321 1.54 -7.80 16.98
C LEU A 321 1.89 -7.68 15.50
N ARG A 322 2.83 -8.50 15.02
CA ARG A 322 3.22 -8.57 13.60
C ARG A 322 2.18 -9.35 12.82
N MET A 323 1.83 -8.80 11.68
CA MET A 323 0.98 -9.41 10.68
C MET A 323 1.80 -9.84 9.46
N GLU A 324 1.63 -11.08 9.00
CA GLU A 324 2.39 -11.63 7.86
C GLU A 324 1.75 -11.20 6.53
N HIS A 325 2.12 -10.01 6.05
CA HIS A 325 1.54 -9.40 4.86
C HIS A 325 1.95 -10.12 3.57
N LEU A 326 3.23 -10.51 3.44
CA LEU A 326 3.76 -11.10 2.21
C LEU A 326 3.20 -12.49 1.96
N GLU A 327 3.16 -13.33 2.99
CA GLU A 327 2.63 -14.70 2.92
C GLU A 327 1.15 -14.70 2.56
N ARG A 328 0.39 -13.72 3.03
CA ARG A 328 -1.02 -13.57 2.62
C ARG A 328 -1.15 -13.28 1.13
N ALA A 329 -0.27 -12.46 0.57
CA ALA A 329 -0.27 -12.17 -0.85
C ALA A 329 0.04 -13.42 -1.68
N HIS A 330 1.00 -14.25 -1.25
CA HIS A 330 1.27 -15.56 -1.87
C HIS A 330 0.04 -16.47 -1.85
N VAL A 331 -0.65 -16.57 -0.70
CA VAL A 331 -1.86 -17.41 -0.55
C VAL A 331 -2.99 -16.89 -1.43
N ALA A 332 -3.17 -15.57 -1.54
CA ALA A 332 -4.19 -14.99 -2.41
C ALA A 332 -3.93 -15.33 -3.88
N MET A 333 -2.69 -15.22 -4.33
CA MET A 333 -2.30 -15.58 -5.71
C MET A 333 -2.41 -17.08 -5.96
N LEU A 334 -2.11 -17.92 -4.97
CA LEU A 334 -2.31 -19.37 -5.07
C LEU A 334 -3.80 -19.70 -5.27
N PHE A 335 -4.71 -19.11 -4.49
CA PHE A 335 -6.14 -19.32 -4.67
C PHE A 335 -6.62 -18.82 -6.02
N LEU A 336 -6.15 -17.65 -6.47
CA LEU A 336 -6.49 -17.12 -7.78
C LEU A 336 -6.04 -18.06 -8.90
N GLU A 337 -4.82 -18.58 -8.84
CA GLU A 337 -4.29 -19.53 -9.80
C GLU A 337 -5.13 -20.82 -9.87
N GLN A 338 -5.54 -21.37 -8.72
CA GLN A 338 -6.38 -22.56 -8.67
C GLN A 338 -7.80 -22.30 -9.23
N GLU A 339 -8.37 -21.12 -8.96
CA GLU A 339 -9.64 -20.69 -9.57
C GLU A 339 -9.54 -20.58 -11.09
N MET A 340 -8.49 -19.91 -11.59
CA MET A 340 -8.25 -19.76 -13.03
C MET A 340 -8.11 -21.12 -13.75
N LYS A 341 -7.56 -22.14 -13.06
CA LYS A 341 -7.42 -23.49 -13.56
C LYS A 341 -8.67 -24.35 -13.40
N GLY A 342 -9.70 -23.86 -12.68
CA GLY A 342 -10.84 -24.68 -12.30
C GLY A 342 -10.50 -25.89 -11.44
N ALA A 343 -9.38 -25.83 -10.70
CA ALA A 343 -8.82 -26.97 -9.96
C ALA A 343 -9.48 -27.21 -8.60
N ILE A 344 -10.20 -26.20 -8.08
CA ILE A 344 -10.93 -26.30 -6.81
C ILE A 344 -12.38 -25.90 -6.99
N SER A 345 -13.29 -26.65 -6.35
CA SER A 345 -14.76 -26.49 -6.49
C SER A 345 -15.41 -25.78 -5.29
N CYS A 346 -14.69 -25.62 -4.19
CA CYS A 346 -15.19 -24.92 -3.00
C CYS A 346 -14.37 -23.68 -2.72
N LYS A 347 -14.91 -22.75 -1.94
CA LYS A 347 -14.22 -21.53 -1.54
C LYS A 347 -13.60 -21.69 -0.17
N PHE A 348 -12.43 -21.08 0.01
CA PHE A 348 -11.67 -21.10 1.25
C PHE A 348 -11.58 -19.71 1.85
N LYS A 349 -11.65 -19.67 3.18
CA LYS A 349 -11.33 -18.49 3.99
C LYS A 349 -10.02 -18.75 4.71
N SER A 350 -8.99 -18.01 4.35
CA SER A 350 -7.65 -18.15 4.92
C SER A 350 -7.36 -16.99 5.86
N PHE A 351 -6.88 -17.33 7.05
CA PHE A 351 -6.47 -16.39 8.08
C PHE A 351 -4.99 -16.63 8.38
N SER A 352 -4.12 -15.65 8.12
CA SER A 352 -2.72 -15.76 8.52
C SER A 352 -2.59 -15.64 10.04
N THR A 353 -1.72 -16.42 10.64
CA THR A 353 -1.36 -16.26 12.05
C THR A 353 -0.62 -14.95 12.26
N CYS A 354 -0.83 -14.34 13.43
CA CYS A 354 -0.11 -13.16 13.89
C CYS A 354 0.93 -13.57 14.94
N LYS A 355 1.98 -12.77 15.11
CA LYS A 355 3.06 -13.07 16.05
C LYS A 355 3.39 -11.85 16.89
N ILE A 356 3.44 -12.03 18.22
CA ILE A 356 3.92 -10.96 19.11
C ILE A 356 5.44 -10.88 19.01
N ILE A 357 5.93 -9.69 18.68
CA ILE A 357 7.35 -9.35 18.68
C ILE A 357 7.61 -8.49 19.91
N PRO A 358 8.33 -9.03 20.91
CA PRO A 358 8.67 -8.26 22.10
C PRO A 358 9.59 -7.09 21.75
N GLY A 359 9.28 -5.93 22.30
CA GLY A 359 10.09 -4.73 22.28
C GLY A 359 10.44 -4.27 23.69
N GLN A 360 10.49 -2.97 23.88
CA GLN A 360 10.87 -2.34 25.14
C GLN A 360 9.68 -1.73 25.90
N THR A 361 8.47 -1.81 25.34
CA THR A 361 7.29 -1.08 25.82
C THR A 361 6.35 -1.87 26.71
N VAL A 362 6.69 -3.11 27.09
CA VAL A 362 5.96 -3.94 28.05
C VAL A 362 6.90 -4.35 29.16
N LYS A 363 6.45 -4.21 30.43
CA LYS A 363 7.18 -4.62 31.64
C LYS A 363 7.55 -6.10 31.64
#